data_564ed41343ad13e996cc74468db11bc0
#
_entry.id   564ed41343ad13e996cc74468db11bc0
#
_cell.length_a   1.000
_cell.length_b   1.000
_cell.length_c   1.000
_cell.angle_alpha   90.00
_cell.angle_beta   90.00
_cell.angle_gamma   90.00
#
_symmetry.space_group_name_H-M   'P 1'
#
loop_
_entity.id
_entity.type
_entity.pdbx_description
1 polymer ?
#
loop_
_entity_poly.entity_id
_entity_poly.type
_entity_poly.pdbx_seq_one_letter_code
_entity_poly.pdbx_strand_id
1 'polypeptide(L)'
;SVKIFTSSKIHNTDINMIRDKSLYREEMEDGVEYTFVRSRDYKGNGMDRVINMMDLPFKTWKAMKRFYKKEKPDVIYTSSPDLFVALFALLFGRKHKIPVVVEVRDLWPESIVEYNGMSRMNPIIQVLYQLEKWIYVHADQLIFTMPGGKEYICDKGWTKKVNINKVNHVNNGVDLAEFEENKKLYNLENSQIANDNAFKVVYMGSIRKVNNLQTLVDAAKELKNQDIHFYIYGDGTEKDMLEDECRKYSLNVKFEGRVEKKYIPYILSNADLNIINVQGAGLNKYGCSWNKLFEYMA
;
A
#
# COMPACT_ATOMS: atom_id res chain seq x y z
N SER A 1 13.02 -15.82 -16.01
CA SER A 1 12.78 -16.07 -14.56
C SER A 1 12.61 -14.75 -13.83
N VAL A 2 11.89 -14.77 -12.71
CA VAL A 2 11.71 -13.63 -11.81
C VAL A 2 12.22 -14.02 -10.43
N LYS A 3 13.00 -13.14 -9.80
CA LYS A 3 13.45 -13.30 -8.42
C LYS A 3 13.07 -12.06 -7.61
N ILE A 4 12.31 -12.24 -6.54
CA ILE A 4 11.79 -11.15 -5.69
C ILE A 4 12.64 -11.01 -4.43
N PHE A 5 13.18 -9.82 -4.20
CA PHE A 5 13.84 -9.45 -2.95
C PHE A 5 12.87 -8.63 -2.09
N THR A 6 12.57 -9.11 -0.91
CA THR A 6 11.62 -8.46 -0.01
C THR A 6 12.09 -8.47 1.45
N SER A 7 11.43 -7.70 2.29
CA SER A 7 11.69 -7.66 3.74
C SER A 7 11.30 -8.97 4.40
N SER A 8 12.12 -9.48 5.34
CA SER A 8 11.73 -10.60 6.20
C SER A 8 10.67 -10.23 7.25
N LYS A 9 10.51 -8.95 7.56
CA LYS A 9 9.45 -8.43 8.44
C LYS A 9 8.19 -8.17 7.62
N ILE A 10 7.13 -8.89 7.91
CA ILE A 10 5.82 -8.65 7.28
C ILE A 10 5.22 -7.40 7.90
N HIS A 11 4.92 -6.42 7.05
CA HIS A 11 4.41 -5.12 7.47
C HIS A 11 3.07 -5.23 8.21
N ASN A 12 2.93 -4.48 9.30
CA ASN A 12 1.74 -4.48 10.18
C ASN A 12 1.42 -5.84 10.85
N THR A 13 2.42 -6.72 11.00
CA THR A 13 2.30 -7.96 11.77
C THR A 13 3.47 -8.09 12.75
N ASP A 14 3.44 -9.07 13.64
CA ASP A 14 4.59 -9.43 14.50
C ASP A 14 5.46 -10.54 13.89
N ILE A 15 5.21 -10.89 12.62
CA ILE A 15 5.91 -11.96 11.91
C ILE A 15 7.19 -11.41 11.29
N ASN A 16 8.33 -12.03 11.64
CA ASN A 16 9.60 -11.85 10.95
C ASN A 16 10.12 -13.23 10.53
N MET A 17 10.30 -13.43 9.23
CA MET A 17 10.71 -14.70 8.62
C MET A 17 12.15 -15.10 8.99
N ILE A 18 12.97 -14.13 9.44
CA ILE A 18 14.38 -14.36 9.81
C ILE A 18 14.63 -13.81 11.21
N ARG A 19 14.80 -14.70 12.18
CA ARG A 19 15.10 -14.35 13.57
C ARG A 19 16.56 -14.60 13.97
N ASP A 20 17.31 -15.33 13.12
CA ASP A 20 18.72 -15.61 13.29
C ASP A 20 19.63 -14.52 12.66
N LYS A 21 20.94 -14.80 12.57
CA LYS A 21 21.93 -13.88 11.98
C LYS A 21 22.06 -14.00 10.46
N SER A 22 21.24 -14.82 9.80
CA SER A 22 21.28 -14.99 8.34
C SER A 22 20.98 -13.68 7.62
N LEU A 23 21.67 -13.41 6.52
CA LEU A 23 21.44 -12.18 5.74
C LEU A 23 20.12 -12.24 4.98
N TYR A 24 19.78 -13.42 4.47
CA TYR A 24 18.56 -13.67 3.70
C TYR A 24 18.15 -15.15 3.81
N ARG A 25 16.91 -15.42 3.48
CA ARG A 25 16.31 -16.75 3.32
C ARG A 25 15.62 -16.82 1.96
N GLU A 26 15.84 -17.92 1.24
CA GLU A 26 15.18 -18.17 -0.05
C GLU A 26 13.99 -19.11 0.16
N GLU A 27 12.88 -18.79 -0.47
CA GLU A 27 11.69 -19.64 -0.52
C GLU A 27 11.08 -19.61 -1.91
N MET A 28 10.44 -20.71 -2.29
CA MET A 28 9.65 -20.79 -3.52
C MET A 28 8.18 -20.70 -3.14
N GLU A 29 7.45 -19.74 -3.69
CA GLU A 29 6.02 -19.58 -3.48
C GLU A 29 5.36 -19.38 -4.84
N ASP A 30 4.38 -20.22 -5.17
CA ASP A 30 3.66 -20.21 -6.45
C ASP A 30 4.54 -20.17 -7.70
N GLY A 31 5.68 -20.89 -7.66
CA GLY A 31 6.64 -20.95 -8.76
C GLY A 31 7.55 -19.72 -8.91
N VAL A 32 7.47 -18.76 -7.97
CA VAL A 32 8.31 -17.55 -7.92
C VAL A 32 9.36 -17.67 -6.81
N GLU A 33 10.61 -17.32 -7.12
CA GLU A 33 11.69 -17.31 -6.13
C GLU A 33 11.65 -16.03 -5.28
N TYR A 34 11.36 -16.17 -3.98
CA TYR A 34 11.46 -15.10 -3.00
C TYR A 34 12.77 -15.16 -2.22
N THR A 35 13.37 -14.01 -2.05
CA THR A 35 14.55 -13.81 -1.20
C THR A 35 14.15 -12.82 -0.08
N PHE A 36 13.77 -13.36 1.07
CA PHE A 36 13.50 -12.56 2.26
C PHE A 36 14.82 -12.04 2.82
N VAL A 37 14.99 -10.73 2.81
CA VAL A 37 16.19 -10.07 3.34
C VAL A 37 15.96 -9.68 4.79
N ARG A 38 16.90 -10.04 5.68
CA ARG A 38 16.79 -9.77 7.10
C ARG A 38 16.59 -8.29 7.39
N SER A 39 15.45 -7.95 7.95
CA SER A 39 15.08 -6.62 8.40
C SER A 39 14.89 -6.58 9.91
N ARG A 40 14.99 -5.39 10.49
CA ARG A 40 14.78 -5.19 11.92
C ARG A 40 13.30 -5.25 12.25
N ASP A 41 12.99 -5.71 13.44
CA ASP A 41 11.66 -5.54 14.01
C ASP A 41 11.45 -4.07 14.37
N TYR A 42 10.26 -3.57 14.10
CA TYR A 42 9.82 -2.23 14.50
C TYR A 42 8.33 -2.24 14.83
N LYS A 43 7.94 -1.38 15.75
CA LYS A 43 6.53 -1.15 16.10
C LYS A 43 6.15 0.29 15.74
N GLY A 44 5.05 0.43 15.01
CA GLY A 44 4.56 1.75 14.60
C GLY A 44 5.48 2.50 13.64
N ASN A 45 5.48 3.82 13.73
CA ASN A 45 6.20 4.75 12.83
C ASN A 45 7.40 5.45 13.50
N GLY A 46 8.02 4.82 14.51
CA GLY A 46 9.14 5.38 15.27
C GLY A 46 10.49 5.34 14.55
N MET A 47 11.55 5.74 15.27
CA MET A 47 12.94 5.77 14.76
C MET A 47 13.41 4.40 14.25
N ASP A 48 12.96 3.30 14.85
CA ASP A 48 13.31 1.95 14.40
C ASP A 48 12.86 1.68 12.98
N ARG A 49 11.68 2.23 12.57
CA ARG A 49 11.21 2.16 11.18
C ARG A 49 12.13 2.95 10.25
N VAL A 50 12.55 4.15 10.64
CA VAL A 50 13.48 4.96 9.83
C VAL A 50 14.82 4.25 9.66
N ILE A 51 15.35 3.65 10.74
CA ILE A 51 16.59 2.86 10.68
C ILE A 51 16.40 1.66 9.75
N ASN A 52 15.25 0.97 9.81
CA ASN A 52 14.96 -0.17 8.94
C ASN A 52 14.86 0.23 7.47
N MET A 53 14.32 1.43 7.15
CA MET A 53 14.25 1.98 5.79
C MET A 53 15.64 2.18 5.16
N MET A 54 16.69 2.37 5.97
CA MET A 54 18.08 2.46 5.50
C MET A 54 18.80 1.11 5.52
N ASP A 55 18.58 0.31 6.55
CA ASP A 55 19.24 -0.98 6.77
C ASP A 55 18.83 -2.04 5.72
N LEU A 56 17.52 -2.09 5.40
CA LEU A 56 16.97 -3.06 4.45
C LEU A 56 17.57 -2.90 3.02
N PRO A 57 17.58 -1.70 2.39
CA PRO A 57 18.18 -1.53 1.08
C PRO A 57 19.68 -1.89 1.04
N PHE A 58 20.42 -1.57 2.10
CA PHE A 58 21.82 -1.92 2.21
C PHE A 58 22.05 -3.45 2.28
N LYS A 59 21.23 -4.16 3.05
CA LYS A 59 21.26 -5.62 3.11
C LYS A 59 20.80 -6.26 1.81
N THR A 60 19.77 -5.69 1.17
CA THR A 60 19.31 -6.12 -0.16
C THR A 60 20.44 -5.99 -1.19
N TRP A 61 21.17 -4.89 -1.19
CA TRP A 61 22.36 -4.73 -2.02
C TRP A 61 23.37 -5.86 -1.81
N LYS A 62 23.64 -6.23 -0.54
CA LYS A 62 24.56 -7.35 -0.23
C LYS A 62 24.03 -8.69 -0.75
N ALA A 63 22.75 -8.94 -0.64
CA ALA A 63 22.11 -10.14 -1.17
C ALA A 63 22.17 -10.15 -2.70
N MET A 64 21.74 -9.08 -3.37
CA MET A 64 21.81 -8.93 -4.83
C MET A 64 23.23 -9.17 -5.39
N LYS A 65 24.28 -8.70 -4.71
CA LYS A 65 25.68 -8.98 -5.11
C LYS A 65 26.02 -10.46 -5.15
N ARG A 66 25.44 -11.27 -4.25
CA ARG A 66 25.68 -12.72 -4.23
C ARG A 66 25.00 -13.40 -5.41
N PHE A 67 23.75 -12.97 -5.71
CA PHE A 67 23.00 -13.50 -6.84
C PHE A 67 23.59 -13.07 -8.19
N TYR A 68 24.00 -11.82 -8.32
CA TYR A 68 24.62 -11.28 -9.52
C TYR A 68 25.87 -12.05 -9.96
N LYS A 69 26.60 -12.66 -9.01
CA LYS A 69 27.74 -13.51 -9.33
C LYS A 69 27.37 -14.85 -9.99
N LYS A 70 26.12 -15.31 -9.71
CA LYS A 70 25.60 -16.57 -10.27
C LYS A 70 24.83 -16.32 -11.55
N GLU A 71 23.98 -15.31 -11.55
CA GLU A 71 23.08 -14.96 -12.65
C GLU A 71 22.97 -13.44 -12.75
N LYS A 72 23.11 -12.90 -13.95
CA LYS A 72 22.97 -11.46 -14.21
C LYS A 72 21.52 -11.20 -14.62
N PRO A 73 20.78 -10.30 -13.94
CA PRO A 73 19.45 -9.93 -14.37
C PRO A 73 19.51 -9.02 -15.59
N ASP A 74 18.50 -9.11 -16.45
CA ASP A 74 18.32 -8.24 -17.62
C ASP A 74 17.77 -6.87 -17.22
N VAL A 75 16.97 -6.82 -16.14
CA VAL A 75 16.32 -5.61 -15.64
C VAL A 75 16.13 -5.70 -14.12
N ILE A 76 16.20 -4.57 -13.47
CA ILE A 76 15.80 -4.43 -12.05
C ILE A 76 14.49 -3.66 -12.02
N TYR A 77 13.46 -4.28 -11.46
CA TYR A 77 12.19 -3.61 -11.14
C TYR A 77 12.16 -3.32 -9.64
N THR A 78 12.02 -2.06 -9.25
CA THR A 78 11.96 -1.65 -7.85
C THR A 78 10.64 -0.98 -7.54
N SER A 79 9.98 -1.47 -6.49
CA SER A 79 8.69 -0.98 -6.02
C SER A 79 8.76 -0.78 -4.51
N SER A 80 8.55 0.42 -4.05
CA SER A 80 8.52 0.72 -2.62
C SER A 80 7.84 2.06 -2.38
N PRO A 81 7.16 2.23 -1.24
CA PRO A 81 6.68 3.55 -0.83
C PRO A 81 7.84 4.50 -0.46
N ASP A 82 8.98 3.99 0.00
CA ASP A 82 10.14 4.81 0.36
C ASP A 82 11.17 4.94 -0.78
N LEU A 83 11.95 6.03 -0.75
CA LEU A 83 12.91 6.37 -1.78
C LEU A 83 14.23 5.57 -1.71
N PHE A 84 14.54 4.98 -0.55
CA PHE A 84 15.87 4.39 -0.34
C PHE A 84 16.03 3.06 -1.08
N VAL A 85 14.96 2.28 -1.21
CA VAL A 85 14.97 1.05 -2.01
C VAL A 85 15.27 1.38 -3.48
N ALA A 86 14.59 2.38 -4.03
CA ALA A 86 14.83 2.86 -5.40
C ALA A 86 16.23 3.44 -5.58
N LEU A 87 16.74 4.22 -4.61
CA LEU A 87 18.11 4.72 -4.62
C LEU A 87 19.13 3.59 -4.76
N PHE A 88 19.05 2.58 -3.89
CA PHE A 88 20.03 1.47 -3.91
C PHE A 88 19.89 0.60 -5.15
N ALA A 89 18.67 0.39 -5.67
CA ALA A 89 18.45 -0.30 -6.94
C ALA A 89 19.10 0.44 -8.11
N LEU A 90 18.92 1.76 -8.21
CA LEU A 90 19.55 2.61 -9.23
C LEU A 90 21.07 2.61 -9.14
N LEU A 91 21.64 2.73 -7.93
CA LEU A 91 23.08 2.67 -7.74
C LEU A 91 23.64 1.31 -8.15
N PHE A 92 22.91 0.21 -7.86
CA PHE A 92 23.31 -1.14 -8.27
C PHE A 92 23.22 -1.30 -9.79
N GLY A 93 22.09 -0.89 -10.40
CA GLY A 93 21.90 -0.95 -11.85
C GLY A 93 22.97 -0.17 -12.61
N ARG A 94 23.25 1.07 -12.20
CA ARG A 94 24.31 1.90 -12.81
C ARG A 94 25.70 1.24 -12.69
N LYS A 95 26.02 0.69 -11.52
CA LYS A 95 27.30 -0.01 -11.31
C LYS A 95 27.48 -1.21 -12.23
N HIS A 96 26.41 -1.93 -12.51
CA HIS A 96 26.44 -3.19 -13.25
C HIS A 96 25.92 -3.06 -14.69
N LYS A 97 25.52 -1.84 -15.11
CA LYS A 97 24.95 -1.53 -16.43
C LYS A 97 23.67 -2.33 -16.70
N ILE A 98 22.79 -2.40 -15.70
CA ILE A 98 21.49 -3.06 -15.76
C ILE A 98 20.41 -1.96 -15.74
N PRO A 99 19.46 -1.95 -16.67
CA PRO A 99 18.37 -1.00 -16.67
C PRO A 99 17.49 -1.15 -15.43
N VAL A 100 16.98 -0.03 -14.90
CA VAL A 100 16.18 0.01 -13.70
C VAL A 100 14.83 0.68 -13.96
N VAL A 101 13.77 -0.05 -13.72
CA VAL A 101 12.39 0.44 -13.71
C VAL A 101 12.03 0.80 -12.27
N VAL A 102 11.55 2.01 -12.04
CA VAL A 102 11.09 2.46 -10.72
C VAL A 102 9.58 2.60 -10.72
N GLU A 103 8.91 1.83 -9.87
CA GLU A 103 7.48 1.96 -9.61
C GLU A 103 7.25 2.90 -8.43
N VAL A 104 6.46 3.93 -8.66
CA VAL A 104 6.06 4.93 -7.67
C VAL A 104 4.63 4.61 -7.23
N ARG A 105 4.51 4.02 -6.04
CA ARG A 105 3.21 3.64 -5.46
C ARG A 105 2.60 4.73 -4.60
N ASP A 106 3.46 5.54 -3.97
CA ASP A 106 3.10 6.69 -3.16
C ASP A 106 3.98 7.88 -3.55
N LEU A 107 3.42 9.07 -3.57
CA LEU A 107 4.15 10.30 -3.83
C LEU A 107 4.90 10.73 -2.55
N TRP A 108 6.00 10.06 -2.28
CA TRP A 108 6.85 10.29 -1.11
C TRP A 108 8.03 11.19 -1.47
N PRO A 109 8.30 12.31 -0.78
CA PRO A 109 7.87 12.68 0.56
C PRO A 109 6.58 13.52 0.65
N GLU A 110 5.89 13.85 -0.45
CA GLU A 110 4.69 14.69 -0.42
C GLU A 110 3.60 14.11 0.51
N SER A 111 3.44 12.78 0.55
CA SER A 111 2.49 12.11 1.45
C SER A 111 2.82 12.35 2.93
N ILE A 112 4.09 12.50 3.30
CA ILE A 112 4.50 12.86 4.66
C ILE A 112 4.04 14.29 5.00
N VAL A 113 4.19 15.20 4.05
CA VAL A 113 3.76 16.60 4.20
C VAL A 113 2.24 16.67 4.39
N GLU A 114 1.48 16.05 3.50
CA GLU A 114 0.03 16.16 3.47
C GLU A 114 -0.64 15.41 4.65
N TYR A 115 -0.20 14.18 4.97
CA TYR A 115 -0.88 13.37 6.00
C TYR A 115 -0.32 13.56 7.41
N ASN A 116 0.97 13.91 7.55
CA ASN A 116 1.59 14.11 8.87
C ASN A 116 1.73 15.60 9.23
N GLY A 117 1.32 16.53 8.34
CA GLY A 117 1.40 17.97 8.58
C GLY A 117 2.81 18.52 8.67
N MET A 118 3.82 17.84 8.12
CA MET A 118 5.19 18.34 8.10
C MET A 118 5.32 19.50 7.12
N SER A 119 6.05 20.55 7.53
CA SER A 119 6.30 21.68 6.63
C SER A 119 7.13 21.26 5.42
N ARG A 120 6.73 21.72 4.23
CA ARG A 120 7.56 21.59 3.01
C ARG A 120 8.92 22.24 3.15
N MET A 121 9.07 23.25 4.00
CA MET A 121 10.34 23.94 4.28
C MET A 121 11.25 23.17 5.26
N ASN A 122 10.80 22.06 5.84
CA ASN A 122 11.61 21.23 6.71
C ASN A 122 12.86 20.73 5.94
N PRO A 123 14.09 20.90 6.46
CA PRO A 123 15.32 20.51 5.76
C PRO A 123 15.33 19.02 5.35
N ILE A 124 14.80 18.12 6.17
CA ILE A 124 14.73 16.70 5.86
C ILE A 124 13.80 16.47 4.66
N ILE A 125 12.64 17.12 4.63
CA ILE A 125 11.70 17.06 3.52
C ILE A 125 12.34 17.59 2.23
N GLN A 126 13.08 18.67 2.31
CA GLN A 126 13.81 19.23 1.16
C GLN A 126 14.85 18.25 0.61
N VAL A 127 15.62 17.60 1.49
CA VAL A 127 16.57 16.54 1.07
C VAL A 127 15.85 15.40 0.40
N LEU A 128 14.71 14.96 0.94
CA LEU A 128 13.91 13.88 0.34
C LEU A 128 13.32 14.27 -1.03
N TYR A 129 12.91 15.52 -1.24
CA TYR A 129 12.49 16.01 -2.56
C TYR A 129 13.65 15.99 -3.58
N GLN A 130 14.87 16.33 -3.15
CA GLN A 130 16.03 16.25 -4.04
C GLN A 130 16.37 14.78 -4.38
N LEU A 131 16.23 13.87 -3.43
CA LEU A 131 16.42 12.44 -3.64
C LEU A 131 15.35 11.89 -4.60
N GLU A 132 14.08 12.21 -4.39
CA GLU A 132 12.97 11.84 -5.29
C GLU A 132 13.26 12.30 -6.72
N LYS A 133 13.58 13.59 -6.88
CA LYS A 133 13.95 14.16 -8.18
C LYS A 133 15.12 13.42 -8.82
N TRP A 134 16.17 13.11 -8.03
CA TRP A 134 17.33 12.39 -8.50
C TRP A 134 16.94 10.99 -9.01
N ILE A 135 16.09 10.27 -8.26
CA ILE A 135 15.57 8.96 -8.65
C ILE A 135 14.81 9.07 -9.98
N TYR A 136 13.91 10.04 -10.12
CA TYR A 136 13.13 10.22 -11.34
C TYR A 136 13.99 10.60 -12.55
N VAL A 137 15.05 11.36 -12.35
CA VAL A 137 16.01 11.67 -13.43
C VAL A 137 16.76 10.44 -13.90
N HIS A 138 17.17 9.55 -12.97
CA HIS A 138 18.12 8.47 -13.26
C HIS A 138 17.48 7.10 -13.52
N ALA A 139 16.20 6.92 -13.25
CA ALA A 139 15.45 5.72 -13.65
C ALA A 139 15.44 5.59 -15.19
N ASP A 140 15.53 4.39 -15.71
CA ASP A 140 15.38 4.14 -17.15
C ASP A 140 13.92 4.24 -17.56
N GLN A 141 13.00 3.72 -16.72
CA GLN A 141 11.56 3.89 -16.84
C GLN A 141 10.95 4.24 -15.48
N LEU A 142 9.89 5.03 -15.49
CA LEU A 142 9.07 5.36 -14.34
C LEU A 142 7.66 4.82 -14.54
N ILE A 143 7.15 4.10 -13.58
CA ILE A 143 5.77 3.62 -13.53
C ILE A 143 5.10 4.26 -12.33
N PHE A 144 4.02 4.99 -12.57
CA PHE A 144 3.17 5.50 -11.49
C PHE A 144 1.92 4.64 -11.40
N THR A 145 1.56 4.21 -10.20
CA THR A 145 0.31 3.47 -10.00
C THR A 145 -0.92 4.40 -10.01
N MET A 146 -0.71 5.71 -9.82
CA MET A 146 -1.75 6.73 -9.99
C MET A 146 -1.63 7.45 -11.35
N PRO A 147 -2.76 7.89 -11.96
CA PRO A 147 -2.76 8.48 -13.31
C PRO A 147 -2.02 9.81 -13.40
N GLY A 148 -2.03 10.64 -12.35
CA GLY A 148 -1.46 11.98 -12.34
C GLY A 148 0.06 12.06 -12.14
N GLY A 149 0.82 10.98 -12.38
CA GLY A 149 2.28 10.97 -12.21
C GLY A 149 3.01 12.00 -13.06
N LYS A 150 2.58 12.20 -14.31
CA LYS A 150 3.14 13.25 -15.18
C LYS A 150 2.82 14.66 -14.68
N GLU A 151 1.59 14.87 -14.21
CA GLU A 151 1.15 16.14 -13.63
C GLU A 151 1.94 16.48 -12.38
N TYR A 152 2.17 15.48 -11.50
CA TYR A 152 3.01 15.67 -10.32
C TYR A 152 4.41 16.16 -10.66
N ILE A 153 5.07 15.56 -11.66
CA ILE A 153 6.39 15.98 -12.13
C ILE A 153 6.35 17.42 -12.69
N CYS A 154 5.27 17.78 -13.40
CA CYS A 154 5.04 19.13 -13.90
C CYS A 154 4.88 20.15 -12.76
N ASP A 155 4.01 19.86 -11.80
CA ASP A 155 3.75 20.72 -10.64
C ASP A 155 4.99 20.95 -9.78
N LYS A 156 5.87 19.93 -9.71
CA LYS A 156 7.19 20.06 -9.07
C LYS A 156 8.22 20.87 -9.89
N GLY A 157 7.90 21.25 -11.13
CA GLY A 157 8.82 21.97 -12.01
C GLY A 157 10.02 21.13 -12.46
N TRP A 158 9.87 19.81 -12.56
CA TRP A 158 10.98 18.90 -12.86
C TRP A 158 11.06 18.48 -14.34
N THR A 159 10.15 18.92 -15.19
CA THR A 159 10.04 18.56 -16.62
C THR A 159 11.31 18.88 -17.43
N LYS A 160 12.08 19.90 -17.05
CA LYS A 160 13.36 20.20 -17.70
C LYS A 160 14.46 19.17 -17.46
N LYS A 161 14.31 18.31 -16.42
CA LYS A 161 15.33 17.30 -16.02
C LYS A 161 14.81 15.88 -16.12
N VAL A 162 13.53 15.65 -15.90
CA VAL A 162 12.88 14.34 -16.00
C VAL A 162 12.28 14.22 -17.41
N ASN A 163 12.73 13.25 -18.18
CA ASN A 163 12.13 12.94 -19.47
C ASN A 163 10.72 12.36 -19.27
N ILE A 164 9.70 13.12 -19.65
CA ILE A 164 8.29 12.72 -19.48
C ILE A 164 7.91 11.49 -20.32
N ASN A 165 8.62 11.21 -21.41
CA ASN A 165 8.32 10.06 -22.28
C ASN A 165 8.62 8.71 -21.62
N LYS A 166 9.42 8.68 -20.53
CA LYS A 166 9.68 7.47 -19.75
C LYS A 166 8.70 7.27 -18.59
N VAL A 167 7.72 8.18 -18.44
CA VAL A 167 6.72 8.13 -17.38
C VAL A 167 5.48 7.43 -17.89
N ASN A 168 5.20 6.28 -17.31
CA ASN A 168 4.07 5.41 -17.66
C ASN A 168 3.11 5.31 -16.47
N HIS A 169 1.87 4.99 -16.75
CA HIS A 169 0.84 4.74 -15.75
C HIS A 169 0.42 3.27 -15.84
N VAL A 170 0.51 2.56 -14.73
CA VAL A 170 0.03 1.17 -14.59
C VAL A 170 -0.67 1.05 -13.24
N ASN A 171 -1.97 0.93 -13.25
CA ASN A 171 -2.79 0.75 -12.04
C ASN A 171 -2.46 -0.57 -11.33
N ASN A 172 -2.78 -0.64 -10.03
CA ASN A 172 -3.09 -1.91 -9.41
C ASN A 172 -4.29 -2.56 -10.12
N GLY A 173 -4.58 -3.80 -9.79
CA GLY A 173 -5.69 -4.53 -10.36
C GLY A 173 -6.20 -5.60 -9.41
N VAL A 174 -7.12 -6.40 -9.90
CA VAL A 174 -7.65 -7.58 -9.26
C VAL A 174 -7.65 -8.74 -10.25
N ASP A 175 -7.32 -9.93 -9.79
CA ASP A 175 -7.51 -11.14 -10.59
C ASP A 175 -8.98 -11.53 -10.54
N LEU A 176 -9.69 -11.33 -11.65
CA LEU A 176 -11.13 -11.60 -11.74
C LEU A 176 -11.43 -13.10 -11.64
N ALA A 177 -10.52 -13.96 -12.11
CA ALA A 177 -10.73 -15.40 -12.04
C ALA A 177 -10.63 -15.89 -10.58
N GLU A 178 -9.57 -15.46 -9.86
CA GLU A 178 -9.42 -15.72 -8.43
C GLU A 178 -10.57 -15.12 -7.61
N PHE A 179 -11.02 -13.91 -7.97
CA PHE A 179 -12.13 -13.26 -7.29
C PHE A 179 -13.42 -14.05 -7.39
N GLU A 180 -13.81 -14.48 -8.60
CA GLU A 180 -15.02 -15.27 -8.85
C GLU A 180 -14.92 -16.67 -8.26
N GLU A 181 -13.74 -17.30 -8.26
CA GLU A 181 -13.50 -18.59 -7.62
C GLU A 181 -13.66 -18.47 -6.09
N ASN A 182 -13.00 -17.49 -5.47
CA ASN A 182 -13.09 -17.26 -4.03
C ASN A 182 -14.52 -16.94 -3.58
N LYS A 183 -15.28 -16.18 -4.37
CA LYS A 183 -16.69 -15.87 -4.12
C LYS A 183 -17.56 -17.13 -4.02
N LYS A 184 -17.27 -18.15 -4.82
CA LYS A 184 -17.99 -19.41 -4.83
C LYS A 184 -17.55 -20.37 -3.74
N LEU A 185 -16.24 -20.44 -3.47
CA LEU A 185 -15.66 -21.43 -2.55
C LEU A 185 -15.72 -20.98 -1.08
N TYR A 186 -15.63 -19.68 -0.82
CA TYR A 186 -15.48 -19.13 0.53
C TYR A 186 -16.68 -18.24 0.89
N ASN A 187 -17.80 -18.88 1.18
CA ASN A 187 -19.00 -18.17 1.63
C ASN A 187 -19.04 -18.00 3.15
N LEU A 188 -19.83 -17.04 3.60
CA LEU A 188 -20.11 -16.76 4.99
C LEU A 188 -21.64 -16.73 5.21
N GLU A 189 -22.33 -17.80 4.78
CA GLU A 189 -23.80 -17.89 4.80
C GLU A 189 -24.41 -17.65 6.17
N ASN A 190 -23.69 -17.99 7.25
CA ASN A 190 -24.12 -17.76 8.62
C ASN A 190 -23.70 -16.38 9.15
N SER A 191 -23.08 -15.52 8.33
CA SER A 191 -22.71 -14.16 8.73
C SER A 191 -23.93 -13.24 8.81
N GLN A 192 -23.80 -12.18 9.60
CA GLN A 192 -24.87 -11.20 9.73
C GLN A 192 -25.20 -10.54 8.39
N ILE A 193 -24.18 -10.19 7.60
CA ILE A 193 -24.36 -9.54 6.30
C ILE A 193 -25.15 -10.39 5.30
N ALA A 194 -24.98 -11.72 5.34
CA ALA A 194 -25.69 -12.64 4.44
C ALA A 194 -27.19 -12.74 4.76
N ASN A 195 -27.56 -12.58 6.04
CA ASN A 195 -28.92 -12.76 6.54
C ASN A 195 -29.62 -11.41 6.85
N ASP A 196 -29.01 -10.31 6.49
CA ASP A 196 -29.56 -8.97 6.70
C ASP A 196 -30.37 -8.51 5.47
N ASN A 197 -31.62 -8.12 5.68
CA ASN A 197 -32.53 -7.63 4.62
C ASN A 197 -32.50 -6.10 4.46
N ALA A 198 -31.80 -5.37 5.35
CA ALA A 198 -31.62 -3.93 5.25
C ALA A 198 -30.72 -3.57 4.06
N PHE A 199 -30.72 -2.30 3.67
CA PHE A 199 -29.71 -1.79 2.72
C PHE A 199 -28.33 -1.80 3.37
N LYS A 200 -27.39 -2.55 2.79
CA LYS A 200 -26.06 -2.84 3.35
C LYS A 200 -25.00 -1.96 2.74
N VAL A 201 -24.39 -1.11 3.57
CA VAL A 201 -23.22 -0.31 3.22
C VAL A 201 -21.98 -0.97 3.80
N VAL A 202 -21.01 -1.32 2.95
CA VAL A 202 -19.79 -2.01 3.37
C VAL A 202 -18.58 -1.10 3.21
N TYR A 203 -17.77 -1.00 4.26
CA TYR A 203 -16.40 -0.51 4.22
C TYR A 203 -15.45 -1.65 4.57
N MET A 204 -14.37 -1.79 3.78
CA MET A 204 -13.34 -2.78 4.04
C MET A 204 -11.95 -2.14 3.99
N GLY A 205 -11.19 -2.26 5.08
CA GLY A 205 -9.82 -1.73 5.12
C GLY A 205 -9.35 -1.31 6.51
N SER A 206 -8.22 -0.60 6.57
CA SER A 206 -7.68 -0.12 7.84
C SER A 206 -8.53 1.01 8.44
N ILE A 207 -8.72 0.97 9.76
CA ILE A 207 -9.50 1.98 10.51
C ILE A 207 -8.52 2.97 11.13
N ARG A 208 -8.04 3.91 10.29
CA ARG A 208 -7.02 4.90 10.65
C ARG A 208 -7.45 6.29 10.21
N LYS A 209 -6.86 7.31 10.82
CA LYS A 209 -7.14 8.73 10.54
C LYS A 209 -7.14 9.07 9.03
N VAL A 210 -6.21 8.52 8.27
CA VAL A 210 -6.12 8.74 6.81
C VAL A 210 -7.38 8.26 6.06
N ASN A 211 -8.09 7.27 6.59
CA ASN A 211 -9.31 6.75 5.99
C ASN A 211 -10.57 7.50 6.46
N ASN A 212 -10.46 8.37 7.47
CA ASN A 212 -11.51 9.29 7.94
C ASN A 212 -12.91 8.65 8.09
N LEU A 213 -12.97 7.47 8.77
CA LEU A 213 -14.23 6.77 8.95
C LEU A 213 -15.22 7.53 9.86
N GLN A 214 -14.79 8.58 10.55
CA GLN A 214 -15.70 9.47 11.26
C GLN A 214 -16.82 9.98 10.36
N THR A 215 -16.51 10.33 9.10
CA THR A 215 -17.52 10.76 8.11
C THR A 215 -18.58 9.68 7.87
N LEU A 216 -18.19 8.40 7.88
CA LEU A 216 -19.12 7.27 7.74
C LEU A 216 -20.01 7.13 8.97
N VAL A 217 -19.45 7.30 10.17
CA VAL A 217 -20.22 7.29 11.43
C VAL A 217 -21.18 8.49 11.49
N ASP A 218 -20.76 9.65 11.02
CA ASP A 218 -21.64 10.83 10.96
C ASP A 218 -22.80 10.63 9.97
N ALA A 219 -22.54 10.02 8.82
CA ALA A 219 -23.60 9.63 7.89
C ALA A 219 -24.57 8.60 8.51
N ALA A 220 -24.06 7.63 9.27
CA ALA A 220 -24.88 6.66 9.98
C ALA A 220 -25.78 7.32 11.06
N LYS A 221 -25.35 8.43 11.68
CA LYS A 221 -26.19 9.20 12.61
C LYS A 221 -27.36 9.85 11.89
N GLU A 222 -27.10 10.46 10.73
CA GLU A 222 -28.14 11.11 9.92
C GLU A 222 -29.16 10.09 9.38
N LEU A 223 -28.68 8.88 9.05
CA LEU A 223 -29.50 7.80 8.49
C LEU A 223 -30.05 6.83 9.54
N LYS A 224 -29.96 7.15 10.84
CA LYS A 224 -30.31 6.25 11.95
C LYS A 224 -31.74 5.68 11.87
N ASN A 225 -32.69 6.45 11.34
CA ASN A 225 -34.10 6.07 11.24
C ASN A 225 -34.43 5.36 9.90
N GLN A 226 -33.45 5.10 9.07
CA GLN A 226 -33.59 4.37 7.82
C GLN A 226 -33.21 2.90 8.04
N ASP A 227 -33.75 2.02 7.20
CA ASP A 227 -33.37 0.60 7.19
C ASP A 227 -32.05 0.41 6.41
N ILE A 228 -30.98 1.03 6.94
CA ILE A 228 -29.63 1.01 6.39
C ILE A 228 -28.68 0.52 7.47
N HIS A 229 -27.92 -0.51 7.16
CA HIS A 229 -26.92 -1.08 8.04
C HIS A 229 -25.51 -0.92 7.47
N PHE A 230 -24.59 -0.52 8.32
CA PHE A 230 -23.19 -0.31 7.97
C PHE A 230 -22.34 -1.46 8.53
N TYR A 231 -21.56 -2.10 7.67
CA TYR A 231 -20.64 -3.16 8.01
C TYR A 231 -19.20 -2.69 7.78
N ILE A 232 -18.40 -2.62 8.84
CA ILE A 232 -17.03 -2.15 8.82
C ILE A 232 -16.10 -3.33 9.08
N TYR A 233 -15.42 -3.79 8.02
CA TYR A 233 -14.41 -4.85 8.10
C TYR A 233 -13.01 -4.24 8.15
N GLY A 234 -12.23 -4.65 9.15
CA GLY A 234 -10.87 -4.21 9.33
C GLY A 234 -10.50 -3.91 10.77
N ASP A 235 -9.36 -3.25 10.91
CA ASP A 235 -8.81 -2.92 12.22
C ASP A 235 -7.92 -1.68 12.12
N GLY A 236 -7.68 -1.00 13.24
CA GLY A 236 -6.82 0.18 13.27
C GLY A 236 -6.99 1.02 14.53
N THR A 237 -6.20 2.09 14.59
CA THR A 237 -6.06 2.93 15.80
C THR A 237 -7.29 3.72 16.18
N GLU A 238 -8.26 3.88 15.28
CA GLU A 238 -9.50 4.63 15.55
C GLU A 238 -10.72 3.72 15.80
N LYS A 239 -10.53 2.38 15.71
CA LYS A 239 -11.64 1.43 15.81
C LYS A 239 -12.41 1.57 17.11
N ASP A 240 -11.73 1.50 18.25
CA ASP A 240 -12.38 1.47 19.57
C ASP A 240 -13.17 2.76 19.82
N MET A 241 -12.58 3.91 19.45
CA MET A 241 -13.24 5.22 19.58
C MET A 241 -14.52 5.29 18.74
N LEU A 242 -14.47 4.87 17.48
CA LEU A 242 -15.63 4.91 16.57
C LEU A 242 -16.70 3.89 16.98
N GLU A 243 -16.31 2.72 17.47
CA GLU A 243 -17.21 1.70 17.96
C GLU A 243 -17.94 2.15 19.23
N ASP A 244 -17.25 2.81 20.17
CA ASP A 244 -17.83 3.42 21.35
C ASP A 244 -18.84 4.51 20.99
N GLU A 245 -18.51 5.34 20.00
CA GLU A 245 -19.41 6.37 19.50
C GLU A 245 -20.68 5.77 18.88
N CYS A 246 -20.56 4.73 18.06
CA CYS A 246 -21.69 4.03 17.47
C CYS A 246 -22.59 3.40 18.54
N ARG A 247 -22.02 2.80 19.58
CA ARG A 247 -22.77 2.27 20.73
C ARG A 247 -23.51 3.36 21.50
N LYS A 248 -22.84 4.47 21.78
CA LYS A 248 -23.43 5.62 22.51
C LYS A 248 -24.68 6.17 21.83
N TYR A 249 -24.68 6.25 20.50
CA TYR A 249 -25.79 6.76 19.72
C TYR A 249 -26.75 5.68 19.21
N SER A 250 -26.52 4.41 19.56
CA SER A 250 -27.29 3.23 19.10
C SER A 250 -27.46 3.24 17.57
N LEU A 251 -26.33 3.32 16.85
CA LEU A 251 -26.31 3.35 15.39
C LEU A 251 -26.33 1.93 14.81
N ASN A 252 -26.88 1.77 13.62
CA ASN A 252 -26.85 0.51 12.85
C ASN A 252 -25.49 0.31 12.17
N VAL A 253 -24.41 0.32 12.96
CA VAL A 253 -23.04 0.12 12.51
C VAL A 253 -22.43 -1.08 13.21
N LYS A 254 -21.89 -2.02 12.46
CA LYS A 254 -21.26 -3.26 12.94
C LYS A 254 -19.78 -3.28 12.57
N PHE A 255 -18.92 -3.49 13.56
CA PHE A 255 -17.48 -3.65 13.38
C PHE A 255 -17.15 -5.14 13.41
N GLU A 256 -16.93 -5.72 12.24
CA GLU A 256 -16.74 -7.17 12.04
C GLU A 256 -15.28 -7.62 12.23
N GLY A 257 -14.35 -6.64 12.37
CA GLY A 257 -12.93 -6.95 12.50
C GLY A 257 -12.26 -7.37 11.20
N ARG A 258 -11.10 -8.02 11.30
CA ARG A 258 -10.34 -8.49 10.14
C ARG A 258 -10.89 -9.79 9.61
N VAL A 259 -10.96 -9.89 8.29
CA VAL A 259 -11.28 -11.13 7.57
C VAL A 259 -10.11 -11.54 6.67
N GLU A 260 -10.00 -12.83 6.39
CA GLU A 260 -9.04 -13.32 5.41
C GLU A 260 -9.42 -12.86 4.00
N LYS A 261 -8.42 -12.60 3.16
CA LYS A 261 -8.61 -12.07 1.79
C LYS A 261 -9.58 -12.93 0.95
N LYS A 262 -9.57 -14.23 1.14
CA LYS A 262 -10.45 -15.16 0.40
C LYS A 262 -11.96 -14.94 0.62
N TYR A 263 -12.36 -14.34 1.75
CA TYR A 263 -13.78 -14.03 2.03
C TYR A 263 -14.24 -12.68 1.49
N ILE A 264 -13.31 -11.83 1.05
CA ILE A 264 -13.61 -10.47 0.56
C ILE A 264 -14.62 -10.49 -0.59
N PRO A 265 -14.46 -11.35 -1.62
CA PRO A 265 -15.40 -11.41 -2.74
C PRO A 265 -16.84 -11.69 -2.32
N TYR A 266 -17.02 -12.61 -1.38
CA TYR A 266 -18.35 -12.95 -0.87
C TYR A 266 -18.99 -11.77 -0.11
N ILE A 267 -18.23 -11.12 0.77
CA ILE A 267 -18.72 -9.98 1.55
C ILE A 267 -19.14 -8.82 0.64
N LEU A 268 -18.28 -8.47 -0.32
CA LEU A 268 -18.53 -7.38 -1.27
C LEU A 268 -19.77 -7.66 -2.14
N SER A 269 -20.00 -8.91 -2.54
CA SER A 269 -21.16 -9.31 -3.33
C SER A 269 -22.49 -9.28 -2.56
N ASN A 270 -22.44 -9.29 -1.23
CA ASN A 270 -23.63 -9.19 -0.37
C ASN A 270 -23.92 -7.74 0.06
N ALA A 271 -23.10 -6.78 -0.36
CA ALA A 271 -23.32 -5.37 -0.10
C ALA A 271 -24.19 -4.74 -1.20
N ASP A 272 -25.04 -3.80 -0.82
CA ASP A 272 -25.77 -2.95 -1.77
C ASP A 272 -24.90 -1.75 -2.19
N LEU A 273 -23.98 -1.31 -1.32
CA LEU A 273 -23.02 -0.25 -1.57
C LEU A 273 -21.67 -0.54 -0.92
N ASN A 274 -20.63 -0.60 -1.73
CA ASN A 274 -19.25 -0.66 -1.24
C ASN A 274 -18.65 0.76 -1.24
N ILE A 275 -18.16 1.22 -0.09
CA ILE A 275 -17.70 2.60 0.09
C ILE A 275 -16.20 2.69 0.33
N ILE A 276 -15.55 3.63 -0.35
CA ILE A 276 -14.18 4.04 -0.07
C ILE A 276 -14.22 5.43 0.55
N ASN A 277 -13.69 5.53 1.75
CA ASN A 277 -13.56 6.80 2.45
C ASN A 277 -12.09 7.12 2.74
N VAL A 278 -11.70 8.38 2.52
CA VAL A 278 -10.34 8.87 2.75
C VAL A 278 -10.37 10.32 3.17
N GLN A 279 -9.38 10.72 3.94
CA GLN A 279 -9.17 12.13 4.25
C GLN A 279 -8.85 12.90 2.97
N GLY A 280 -9.51 14.04 2.77
CA GLY A 280 -9.18 14.96 1.70
C GLY A 280 -7.72 15.45 1.83
N ALA A 281 -6.93 15.29 0.77
CA ALA A 281 -5.54 15.75 0.71
C ALA A 281 -5.24 16.30 -0.69
N GLY A 282 -4.32 17.26 -0.77
CA GLY A 282 -3.89 17.85 -2.04
C GLY A 282 -3.33 16.84 -3.04
N LEU A 283 -2.86 15.69 -2.54
CA LEU A 283 -2.38 14.57 -3.35
C LEU A 283 -3.48 13.85 -4.14
N ASN A 284 -4.72 13.90 -3.68
CA ASN A 284 -5.84 13.18 -4.31
C ASN A 284 -6.11 13.67 -5.75
N LYS A 285 -5.67 14.88 -6.10
CA LYS A 285 -5.75 15.40 -7.47
C LYS A 285 -4.95 14.60 -8.49
N TYR A 286 -3.91 13.88 -8.05
CA TYR A 286 -3.11 13.01 -8.93
C TYR A 286 -3.72 11.61 -9.10
N GLY A 287 -4.87 11.36 -8.46
CA GLY A 287 -5.55 10.08 -8.48
C GLY A 287 -5.00 9.10 -7.44
N CYS A 288 -5.55 7.92 -7.45
CA CYS A 288 -5.21 6.85 -6.53
C CYS A 288 -5.25 5.49 -7.23
N SER A 289 -4.62 4.50 -6.63
CA SER A 289 -4.61 3.12 -7.10
C SER A 289 -4.71 2.16 -5.91
N TRP A 290 -5.80 2.29 -5.16
CA TRP A 290 -6.04 1.43 -3.99
C TRP A 290 -6.56 0.06 -4.42
N ASN A 291 -5.98 -1.02 -3.90
CA ASN A 291 -6.40 -2.39 -4.22
C ASN A 291 -7.90 -2.60 -4.01
N LYS A 292 -8.44 -2.09 -2.89
CA LYS A 292 -9.88 -2.19 -2.59
C LYS A 292 -10.80 -1.55 -3.64
N LEU A 293 -10.32 -0.53 -4.37
CA LEU A 293 -11.11 0.06 -5.46
C LEU A 293 -11.36 -0.98 -6.55
N PHE A 294 -10.34 -1.72 -6.93
CA PHE A 294 -10.44 -2.74 -7.97
C PHE A 294 -11.24 -3.95 -7.50
N GLU A 295 -11.08 -4.36 -6.24
CA GLU A 295 -11.89 -5.40 -5.61
C GLU A 295 -13.38 -5.02 -5.53
N TYR A 296 -13.71 -3.73 -5.31
CA TYR A 296 -15.10 -3.24 -5.27
C TYR A 296 -15.75 -3.14 -6.67
N MET A 297 -14.92 -3.05 -7.73
CA MET A 297 -15.38 -2.99 -9.10
C MET A 297 -15.53 -4.37 -9.75
N ALA A 298 -14.92 -5.41 -9.15
CA ALA A 298 -15.02 -6.80 -9.61
C ALA A 298 -16.36 -7.40 -9.23
#